data_a2234df7694653db7f1cdbaa6b77414a
#
_entry.id   a2234df7694653db7f1cdbaa6b77414a
#
_cell.length_a   1.000
_cell.length_b   1.000
_cell.length_c   1.000
_cell.angle_alpha   90.00
_cell.angle_beta   90.00
_cell.angle_gamma   90.00
#
_symmetry.space_group_name_H-M   'P 1'
#
loop_
_entity.id
_entity.type
_entity.pdbx_description
1 polymer ?
#
loop_
_entity_poly.entity_id
_entity_poly.type
_entity_poly.pdbx_seq_one_letter_code
_entity_poly.pdbx_strand_id
1 'polypeptide(L)'
;MVYTAATDAGAAAWDADEAVTRLFSAHYRPLVRLAALLLSDRGAAEEVVQDAYVALHAHWRRLRDADKALAYLRACVVNRSRSALRHRRVVDRYARSVRPLPDAPSAEAGALGALEHAAVVAALRALPTRQREALVLRYYVDLSEADIAETMGVSRGAVKSHTARGMAALRAALGTSEAIA
;
A
#
# COMPACT_ATOMS: atom_id res chain seq x y z
N MET A 1 -16.93 -16.78 9.00
CA MET A 1 -18.06 -15.89 8.70
C MET A 1 -17.83 -15.33 7.31
N VAL A 2 -18.51 -15.90 6.31
CA VAL A 2 -18.28 -15.63 4.89
C VAL A 2 -18.94 -14.29 4.56
N TYR A 3 -18.15 -13.28 4.22
CA TYR A 3 -18.66 -12.00 3.73
C TYR A 3 -19.09 -12.21 2.27
N THR A 4 -20.37 -12.43 2.06
CA THR A 4 -20.96 -12.49 0.72
C THR A 4 -20.87 -11.11 0.11
N ALA A 5 -20.01 -10.96 -0.91
CA ALA A 5 -19.98 -9.77 -1.75
C ALA A 5 -21.35 -9.68 -2.46
N ALA A 6 -22.17 -8.73 -2.04
CA ALA A 6 -23.30 -8.30 -2.84
C ALA A 6 -22.74 -7.69 -4.12
N THR A 7 -22.87 -8.43 -5.22
CA THR A 7 -22.56 -7.97 -6.58
C THR A 7 -23.59 -6.90 -6.92
N ASP A 8 -23.23 -5.64 -6.69
CA ASP A 8 -24.11 -4.50 -6.95
C ASP A 8 -24.08 -4.19 -8.46
N ALA A 9 -25.10 -4.71 -9.16
CA ALA A 9 -25.33 -4.44 -10.59
C ALA A 9 -25.67 -2.95 -10.90
N GLY A 10 -25.58 -2.07 -9.90
CA GLY A 10 -25.91 -0.65 -9.97
C GLY A 10 -24.74 0.30 -10.27
N ALA A 11 -23.50 -0.17 -10.29
CA ALA A 11 -22.32 0.70 -10.42
C ALA A 11 -22.20 1.49 -11.73
N ALA A 12 -22.93 1.08 -12.77
CA ALA A 12 -22.96 1.76 -14.07
C ALA A 12 -23.79 3.08 -14.08
N ALA A 13 -24.56 3.33 -13.03
CA ALA A 13 -25.47 4.47 -12.93
C ALA A 13 -24.97 5.61 -12.04
N TRP A 14 -23.86 5.45 -11.30
CA TRP A 14 -23.37 6.46 -10.37
C TRP A 14 -22.69 7.61 -11.10
N ASP A 15 -22.94 8.83 -10.63
CA ASP A 15 -22.11 9.96 -10.99
C ASP A 15 -20.74 9.91 -10.27
N ALA A 16 -19.83 10.83 -10.62
CA ALA A 16 -18.49 10.82 -10.06
C ALA A 16 -18.48 11.06 -8.56
N ASP A 17 -19.37 11.92 -8.05
CA ASP A 17 -19.41 12.29 -6.63
C ASP A 17 -19.97 11.14 -5.78
N GLU A 18 -21.05 10.50 -6.25
CA GLU A 18 -21.62 9.33 -5.58
C GLU A 18 -20.64 8.16 -5.54
N ALA A 19 -19.98 7.88 -6.69
CA ALA A 19 -18.99 6.82 -6.79
C ALA A 19 -17.81 7.05 -5.86
N VAL A 20 -17.24 8.25 -5.83
CA VAL A 20 -16.14 8.60 -4.94
C VAL A 20 -16.57 8.48 -3.48
N THR A 21 -17.76 8.96 -3.12
CA THR A 21 -18.27 8.88 -1.74
C THR A 21 -18.40 7.43 -1.27
N ARG A 22 -18.97 6.54 -2.09
CA ARG A 22 -19.11 5.11 -1.77
C ARG A 22 -17.76 4.41 -1.65
N LEU A 23 -16.89 4.61 -2.62
CA LEU A 23 -15.55 4.03 -2.61
C LEU A 23 -14.70 4.56 -1.46
N PHE A 24 -14.85 5.84 -1.11
CA PHE A 24 -14.18 6.43 0.05
C PHE A 24 -14.62 5.76 1.35
N SER A 25 -15.93 5.65 1.58
CA SER A 25 -16.47 5.01 2.78
C SER A 25 -15.99 3.57 2.94
N ALA A 26 -15.93 2.81 1.84
CA ALA A 26 -15.54 1.40 1.86
C ALA A 26 -14.03 1.17 1.91
N HIS A 27 -13.22 1.99 1.21
CA HIS A 27 -11.83 1.65 0.91
C HIS A 27 -10.79 2.66 1.42
N TYR A 28 -11.17 3.81 1.99
CA TYR A 28 -10.21 4.82 2.45
C TYR A 28 -9.22 4.25 3.47
N ARG A 29 -9.71 3.64 4.56
CA ARG A 29 -8.85 3.09 5.61
C ARG A 29 -7.91 1.99 5.11
N PRO A 30 -8.37 0.97 4.33
CA PRO A 30 -7.49 -0.01 3.72
C PRO A 30 -6.41 0.60 2.81
N LEU A 31 -6.76 1.62 2.01
CA LEU A 31 -5.81 2.30 1.14
C LEU A 31 -4.78 3.13 1.91
N VAL A 32 -5.18 3.80 2.99
CA VAL A 32 -4.24 4.51 3.89
C VAL A 32 -3.27 3.51 4.54
N ARG A 33 -3.73 2.34 5.00
CA ARG A 33 -2.86 1.29 5.54
C ARG A 33 -1.89 0.76 4.47
N LEU A 34 -2.37 0.53 3.24
CA LEU A 34 -1.52 0.17 2.10
C LEU A 34 -0.42 1.21 1.88
N ALA A 35 -0.78 2.48 1.79
CA ALA A 35 0.17 3.57 1.59
C ALA A 35 1.17 3.68 2.76
N ALA A 36 0.70 3.52 4.01
CA ALA A 36 1.56 3.56 5.21
C ALA A 36 2.58 2.42 5.24
N LEU A 37 2.21 1.20 4.81
CA LEU A 37 3.15 0.08 4.66
C LEU A 37 4.21 0.36 3.58
N LEU A 38 3.86 1.10 2.53
CA LEU A 38 4.79 1.47 1.46
C LEU A 38 5.70 2.64 1.84
N LEU A 39 5.16 3.69 2.50
CA LEU A 39 5.85 4.96 2.77
C LEU A 39 6.50 5.01 4.14
N SER A 40 5.96 4.27 5.10
CA SER A 40 6.38 4.32 6.50
C SER A 40 6.16 5.69 7.18
N ASP A 41 5.17 6.43 6.69
CA ASP A 41 4.78 7.76 7.16
C ASP A 41 3.27 7.92 6.94
N ARG A 42 2.54 8.12 8.03
CA ARG A 42 1.07 8.16 8.00
C ARG A 42 0.54 9.43 7.32
N GLY A 43 1.15 10.57 7.59
CA GLY A 43 0.72 11.83 6.98
C GLY A 43 0.87 11.80 5.46
N ALA A 44 2.02 11.37 4.96
CA ALA A 44 2.24 11.18 3.52
C ALA A 44 1.34 10.07 2.94
N ALA A 45 0.97 9.05 3.72
CA ALA A 45 0.04 8.02 3.28
C ALA A 45 -1.37 8.57 3.06
N GLU A 46 -1.86 9.39 3.98
CA GLU A 46 -3.17 10.04 3.87
C GLU A 46 -3.20 11.00 2.66
N GLU A 47 -2.15 11.80 2.46
CA GLU A 47 -2.01 12.71 1.31
C GLU A 47 -2.03 11.94 -0.03
N VAL A 48 -1.24 10.89 -0.14
CA VAL A 48 -1.21 10.05 -1.36
C VAL A 48 -2.57 9.44 -1.67
N VAL A 49 -3.32 9.01 -0.65
CA VAL A 49 -4.65 8.43 -0.83
C VAL A 49 -5.66 9.50 -1.23
N GLN A 50 -5.66 10.68 -0.60
CA GLN A 50 -6.53 11.80 -0.99
C GLN A 50 -6.30 12.17 -2.46
N ASP A 51 -5.06 12.31 -2.87
CA ASP A 51 -4.68 12.56 -4.27
C ASP A 51 -5.16 11.46 -5.23
N ALA A 52 -5.17 10.19 -4.79
CA ALA A 52 -5.67 9.10 -5.62
C ALA A 52 -7.19 9.22 -5.84
N TYR A 53 -7.96 9.66 -4.83
CA TYR A 53 -9.40 9.92 -4.98
C TYR A 53 -9.69 11.13 -5.87
N VAL A 54 -8.89 12.19 -5.79
CA VAL A 54 -9.01 13.32 -6.73
C VAL A 54 -8.78 12.86 -8.18
N ALA A 55 -7.76 12.01 -8.39
CA ALA A 55 -7.51 11.45 -9.70
C ALA A 55 -8.64 10.50 -10.17
N LEU A 56 -9.22 9.70 -9.27
CA LEU A 56 -10.38 8.86 -9.58
C LEU A 56 -11.57 9.70 -10.04
N HIS A 57 -11.92 10.75 -9.31
CA HIS A 57 -13.01 11.65 -9.67
C HIS A 57 -12.84 12.19 -11.09
N ALA A 58 -11.66 12.69 -11.43
CA ALA A 58 -11.35 13.21 -12.75
C ALA A 58 -11.43 12.13 -13.88
N HIS A 59 -11.19 10.87 -13.53
CA HIS A 59 -11.18 9.76 -14.50
C HIS A 59 -12.46 8.91 -14.50
N TRP A 60 -13.45 9.20 -13.63
CA TRP A 60 -14.65 8.38 -13.42
C TRP A 60 -15.38 8.05 -14.71
N ARG A 61 -15.55 9.03 -15.60
CA ARG A 61 -16.25 8.85 -16.89
C ARG A 61 -15.65 7.74 -17.77
N ARG A 62 -14.36 7.41 -17.59
CA ARG A 62 -13.65 6.35 -18.33
C ARG A 62 -13.74 4.99 -17.66
N LEU A 63 -13.88 4.97 -16.35
CA LEU A 63 -13.87 3.74 -15.53
C LEU A 63 -15.27 3.13 -15.41
N ARG A 64 -16.23 3.88 -14.94
CA ARG A 64 -17.68 3.54 -14.77
C ARG A 64 -17.96 2.16 -14.15
N ASP A 65 -17.02 1.60 -13.43
CA ASP A 65 -17.05 0.25 -12.89
C ASP A 65 -16.31 0.26 -11.56
N ALA A 66 -16.98 -0.19 -10.50
CA ALA A 66 -16.44 -0.13 -9.13
C ALA A 66 -15.17 -0.98 -8.96
N ASP A 67 -15.12 -2.16 -9.60
CA ASP A 67 -13.95 -3.04 -9.51
C ASP A 67 -12.75 -2.43 -10.22
N LYS A 68 -12.96 -1.85 -11.40
CA LYS A 68 -11.94 -1.10 -12.13
C LYS A 68 -11.49 0.15 -11.37
N ALA A 69 -12.42 0.84 -10.69
CA ALA A 69 -12.12 2.00 -9.88
C ALA A 69 -11.23 1.63 -8.67
N LEU A 70 -11.50 0.52 -8.00
CA LEU A 70 -10.65 0.05 -6.90
C LEU A 70 -9.26 -0.37 -7.38
N ALA A 71 -9.17 -1.07 -8.51
CA ALA A 71 -7.89 -1.41 -9.14
C ALA A 71 -7.11 -0.14 -9.52
N TYR A 72 -7.78 0.86 -10.10
CA TYR A 72 -7.21 2.17 -10.40
C TYR A 72 -6.70 2.89 -9.15
N LEU A 73 -7.49 2.93 -8.06
CA LEU A 73 -7.06 3.53 -6.79
C LEU A 73 -5.81 2.86 -6.24
N ARG A 74 -5.74 1.53 -6.24
CA ARG A 74 -4.56 0.77 -5.81
C ARG A 74 -3.33 1.14 -6.64
N ALA A 75 -3.47 1.16 -7.96
CA ALA A 75 -2.38 1.55 -8.87
C ALA A 75 -1.93 3.00 -8.63
N CYS A 76 -2.86 3.94 -8.44
CA CYS A 76 -2.55 5.33 -8.09
C CYS A 76 -1.77 5.41 -6.78
N VAL A 77 -2.23 4.74 -5.72
CA VAL A 77 -1.56 4.75 -4.41
C VAL A 77 -0.14 4.19 -4.52
N VAL A 78 0.05 3.03 -5.19
CA VAL A 78 1.39 2.44 -5.38
C VAL A 78 2.31 3.37 -6.18
N ASN A 79 1.83 3.95 -7.28
CA ASN A 79 2.62 4.83 -8.14
C ASN A 79 2.99 6.15 -7.43
N ARG A 80 2.05 6.76 -6.71
CA ARG A 80 2.29 7.99 -5.93
C ARG A 80 3.23 7.74 -4.76
N SER A 81 3.06 6.63 -4.02
CA SER A 81 3.98 6.21 -2.96
C SER A 81 5.41 6.06 -3.48
N ARG A 82 5.57 5.44 -4.65
CA ARG A 82 6.88 5.31 -5.31
C ARG A 82 7.49 6.66 -5.69
N SER A 83 6.67 7.59 -6.17
CA SER A 83 7.11 8.95 -6.50
C SER A 83 7.51 9.74 -5.26
N ALA A 84 6.75 9.65 -4.18
CA ALA A 84 7.06 10.27 -2.89
C ALA A 84 8.39 9.74 -2.32
N LEU A 85 8.62 8.41 -2.37
CA LEU A 85 9.90 7.81 -1.93
C LEU A 85 11.09 8.28 -2.80
N ARG A 86 10.89 8.43 -4.11
CA ARG A 86 11.96 8.99 -4.97
C ARG A 86 12.26 10.43 -4.63
N HIS A 87 11.23 11.24 -4.40
CA HIS A 87 11.40 12.65 -4.03
C HIS A 87 12.14 12.78 -2.69
N ARG A 88 11.74 12.02 -1.65
CA ARG A 88 12.45 11.99 -0.36
C ARG A 88 13.93 11.64 -0.52
N ARG A 89 14.28 10.63 -1.31
CA ARG A 89 15.67 10.26 -1.56
C ARG A 89 16.48 11.40 -2.21
N VAL A 90 15.86 12.20 -3.07
CA VAL A 90 16.50 13.37 -3.67
C VAL A 90 16.69 14.45 -2.61
N VAL A 91 15.64 14.79 -1.85
CA VAL A 91 15.70 15.78 -0.76
C VAL A 91 16.72 15.37 0.31
N ASP A 92 16.73 14.11 0.76
CA ASP A 92 17.67 13.60 1.76
C ASP A 92 19.12 13.65 1.27
N ARG A 93 19.33 13.48 -0.04
CA ARG A 93 20.67 13.64 -0.63
C ARG A 93 21.17 15.08 -0.53
N TYR A 94 20.27 16.06 -0.65
CA TYR A 94 20.59 17.47 -0.50
C TYR A 94 20.57 17.95 0.95
N ALA A 95 19.74 17.33 1.81
CA ALA A 95 19.50 17.73 3.20
C ALA A 95 20.14 16.79 4.23
N ARG A 96 21.42 16.41 4.11
CA ARG A 96 22.12 15.49 5.03
C ARG A 96 22.25 15.97 6.49
N SER A 97 21.29 16.72 7.02
CA SER A 97 21.39 17.32 8.36
C SER A 97 20.19 17.13 9.30
N VAL A 98 19.07 16.54 8.87
CA VAL A 98 17.91 16.39 9.78
C VAL A 98 17.37 14.97 9.74
N ARG A 99 17.51 14.27 10.87
CA ARG A 99 17.00 12.91 11.09
C ARG A 99 15.53 13.00 11.48
N PRO A 100 14.57 12.39 10.73
CA PRO A 100 13.19 12.31 11.18
C PRO A 100 13.08 11.34 12.37
N LEU A 101 12.30 11.72 13.40
CA LEU A 101 11.90 10.83 14.47
C LEU A 101 10.93 9.76 13.92
N PRO A 102 11.01 8.51 14.40
CA PRO A 102 10.06 7.47 14.02
C PRO A 102 8.68 7.76 14.61
N ASP A 103 7.63 7.65 13.77
CA ASP A 103 6.24 7.72 14.23
C ASP A 103 5.93 6.56 15.20
N ALA A 104 5.24 6.89 16.28
CA ALA A 104 4.84 5.93 17.30
C ALA A 104 3.80 4.93 16.74
N PRO A 105 3.86 3.64 17.14
CA PRO A 105 2.88 2.64 16.73
C PRO A 105 1.49 2.96 17.29
N SER A 106 0.45 2.65 16.50
CA SER A 106 -0.95 2.78 16.91
C SER A 106 -1.25 1.92 18.14
N ALA A 107 -1.96 2.48 19.12
CA ALA A 107 -2.17 1.96 20.48
C ALA A 107 -3.15 0.76 20.59
N GLU A 108 -3.45 0.02 19.53
CA GLU A 108 -4.52 -1.02 19.53
C GLU A 108 -4.02 -2.47 19.61
N ALA A 109 -2.72 -2.71 19.75
CA ALA A 109 -2.19 -4.07 19.96
C ALA A 109 -1.63 -4.20 21.38
N GLY A 110 -1.91 -5.31 22.07
CA GLY A 110 -1.28 -5.61 23.36
C GLY A 110 0.26 -5.56 23.21
N ALA A 111 0.99 -5.26 24.29
CA ALA A 111 2.39 -4.89 24.23
C ALA A 111 3.29 -5.87 23.43
N LEU A 112 3.04 -7.18 23.52
CA LEU A 112 3.79 -8.20 22.79
C LEU A 112 3.44 -8.17 21.29
N GLY A 113 2.16 -8.13 20.94
CA GLY A 113 1.71 -8.03 19.53
C GLY A 113 2.11 -6.70 18.88
N ALA A 114 2.25 -5.62 19.66
CA ALA A 114 2.74 -4.33 19.16
C ALA A 114 4.24 -4.40 18.80
N LEU A 115 5.05 -5.11 19.58
CA LEU A 115 6.48 -5.32 19.31
C LEU A 115 6.69 -6.18 18.05
N GLU A 116 5.95 -7.29 17.92
CA GLU A 116 5.99 -8.15 16.73
C GLU A 116 5.56 -7.38 15.47
N HIS A 117 4.48 -6.62 15.57
CA HIS A 117 4.01 -5.77 14.47
C HIS A 117 5.05 -4.71 14.08
N ALA A 118 5.67 -4.06 15.06
CA ALA A 118 6.72 -3.07 14.82
C ALA A 118 7.95 -3.70 14.14
N ALA A 119 8.36 -4.91 14.54
CA ALA A 119 9.46 -5.63 13.92
C ALA A 119 9.17 -5.97 12.45
N VAL A 120 7.96 -6.47 12.14
CA VAL A 120 7.56 -6.75 10.75
C VAL A 120 7.54 -5.48 9.91
N VAL A 121 6.98 -4.39 10.42
CA VAL A 121 6.96 -3.09 9.73
C VAL A 121 8.37 -2.58 9.50
N ALA A 122 9.27 -2.68 10.49
CA ALA A 122 10.67 -2.28 10.34
C ALA A 122 11.40 -3.12 9.28
N ALA A 123 11.19 -4.44 9.29
CA ALA A 123 11.75 -5.34 8.28
C ALA A 123 11.23 -5.05 6.87
N LEU A 124 9.93 -4.77 6.72
CA LEU A 124 9.35 -4.33 5.45
C LEU A 124 9.97 -3.01 4.97
N ARG A 125 10.22 -2.06 5.89
CA ARG A 125 10.86 -0.77 5.59
C ARG A 125 12.28 -0.93 5.02
N ALA A 126 13.02 -1.92 5.48
CA ALA A 126 14.37 -2.20 5.03
C ALA A 126 14.42 -2.79 3.61
N LEU A 127 13.32 -3.35 3.10
CA LEU A 127 13.29 -3.96 1.77
C LEU A 127 13.43 -2.91 0.65
N PRO A 128 14.05 -3.28 -0.49
CA PRO A 128 13.97 -2.51 -1.72
C PRO A 128 12.52 -2.26 -2.11
N THR A 129 12.21 -1.06 -2.62
CA THR A 129 10.85 -0.59 -2.89
C THR A 129 9.99 -1.61 -3.65
N ARG A 130 10.53 -2.20 -4.74
CA ARG A 130 9.77 -3.17 -5.56
C ARG A 130 9.48 -4.49 -4.84
N GLN A 131 10.36 -4.93 -3.96
CA GLN A 131 10.13 -6.13 -3.15
C GLN A 131 9.06 -5.87 -2.09
N ARG A 132 9.10 -4.71 -1.44
CA ARG A 132 8.08 -4.26 -0.49
C ARG A 132 6.71 -4.15 -1.16
N GLU A 133 6.62 -3.49 -2.33
CA GLU A 133 5.38 -3.39 -3.12
C GLU A 133 4.78 -4.77 -3.40
N ALA A 134 5.59 -5.72 -3.92
CA ALA A 134 5.12 -7.05 -4.25
C ALA A 134 4.61 -7.82 -3.02
N LEU A 135 5.30 -7.75 -1.88
CA LEU A 135 4.88 -8.39 -0.65
C LEU A 135 3.60 -7.78 -0.08
N VAL A 136 3.52 -6.46 -0.01
CA VAL A 136 2.34 -5.76 0.53
C VAL A 136 1.11 -6.04 -0.36
N LEU A 137 1.24 -6.00 -1.68
CA LEU A 137 0.14 -6.31 -2.59
C LEU A 137 -0.28 -7.78 -2.50
N ARG A 138 0.66 -8.70 -2.31
CA ARG A 138 0.36 -10.13 -2.22
C ARG A 138 -0.29 -10.53 -0.90
N TYR A 139 0.26 -10.07 0.23
CA TYR A 139 -0.11 -10.58 1.55
C TYR A 139 -1.03 -9.66 2.35
N TYR A 140 -1.01 -8.37 2.10
CA TYR A 140 -1.91 -7.42 2.76
C TYR A 140 -3.17 -7.15 1.93
N VAL A 141 -3.02 -6.98 0.60
CA VAL A 141 -4.14 -6.67 -0.30
C VAL A 141 -4.74 -7.94 -0.91
N ASP A 142 -4.04 -9.08 -0.81
CA ASP A 142 -4.43 -10.40 -1.34
C ASP A 142 -4.70 -10.41 -2.86
N LEU A 143 -3.82 -9.76 -3.63
CA LEU A 143 -3.93 -9.73 -5.08
C LEU A 143 -3.31 -10.96 -5.73
N SER A 144 -3.87 -11.35 -6.89
CA SER A 144 -3.26 -12.33 -7.77
C SER A 144 -1.95 -11.81 -8.39
N GLU A 145 -1.08 -12.70 -8.86
CA GLU A 145 0.16 -12.29 -9.57
C GLU A 145 -0.12 -11.43 -10.80
N ALA A 146 -1.26 -11.65 -11.47
CA ALA A 146 -1.67 -10.87 -12.63
C ALA A 146 -2.03 -9.43 -12.22
N ASP A 147 -2.85 -9.28 -11.17
CA ASP A 147 -3.28 -7.97 -10.66
C ASP A 147 -2.10 -7.18 -10.07
N ILE A 148 -1.16 -7.89 -9.39
CA ILE A 148 0.08 -7.28 -8.90
C ILE A 148 0.92 -6.76 -10.07
N ALA A 149 1.07 -7.55 -11.13
CA ALA A 149 1.84 -7.18 -12.32
C ALA A 149 1.25 -5.93 -12.98
N GLU A 150 -0.07 -5.87 -13.13
CA GLU A 150 -0.79 -4.71 -13.64
C GLU A 150 -0.60 -3.49 -12.72
N THR A 151 -0.86 -3.65 -11.41
CA THR A 151 -0.74 -2.58 -10.40
C THR A 151 0.68 -2.00 -10.34
N MET A 152 1.70 -2.86 -10.41
CA MET A 152 3.10 -2.45 -10.36
C MET A 152 3.65 -1.97 -11.71
N GLY A 153 2.98 -2.25 -12.82
CA GLY A 153 3.47 -2.00 -14.18
C GLY A 153 4.71 -2.84 -14.53
N VAL A 154 4.70 -4.14 -14.20
CA VAL A 154 5.81 -5.07 -14.44
C VAL A 154 5.29 -6.41 -14.99
N SER A 155 6.19 -7.29 -15.45
CA SER A 155 5.81 -8.64 -15.87
C SER A 155 5.49 -9.54 -14.66
N ARG A 156 4.66 -10.59 -14.86
CA ARG A 156 4.38 -11.61 -13.83
C ARG A 156 5.65 -12.30 -13.33
N GLY A 157 6.62 -12.54 -14.22
CA GLY A 157 7.93 -13.09 -13.86
C GLY A 157 8.71 -12.16 -12.91
N ALA A 158 8.63 -10.84 -13.12
CA ALA A 158 9.21 -9.86 -12.21
C ALA A 158 8.50 -9.86 -10.84
N VAL A 159 7.16 -10.01 -10.81
CA VAL A 159 6.40 -10.15 -9.55
C VAL A 159 6.89 -11.34 -8.75
N LYS A 160 6.97 -12.54 -9.38
CA LYS A 160 7.51 -13.76 -8.72
C LYS A 160 8.89 -13.53 -8.13
N SER A 161 9.79 -12.93 -8.91
CA SER A 161 11.15 -12.62 -8.48
C SER A 161 11.19 -11.63 -7.32
N HIS A 162 10.39 -10.56 -7.34
CA HIS A 162 10.31 -9.57 -6.26
C HIS A 162 9.73 -10.18 -4.99
N THR A 163 8.67 -10.98 -5.10
CA THR A 163 8.03 -11.66 -3.96
C THR A 163 8.99 -12.66 -3.32
N ALA A 164 9.66 -13.51 -4.10
CA ALA A 164 10.59 -14.49 -3.57
C ALA A 164 11.79 -13.85 -2.85
N ARG A 165 12.43 -12.85 -3.47
CA ARG A 165 13.56 -12.13 -2.86
C ARG A 165 13.13 -11.32 -1.63
N GLY A 166 11.97 -10.65 -1.70
CA GLY A 166 11.43 -9.90 -0.57
C GLY A 166 11.12 -10.79 0.61
N MET A 167 10.51 -11.98 0.37
CA MET A 167 10.20 -12.94 1.41
C MET A 167 11.47 -13.52 2.05
N ALA A 168 12.49 -13.84 1.26
CA ALA A 168 13.77 -14.30 1.78
C ALA A 168 14.44 -13.25 2.68
N ALA A 169 14.47 -12.00 2.25
CA ALA A 169 15.03 -10.90 3.03
C ALA A 169 14.22 -10.61 4.31
N LEU A 170 12.87 -10.69 4.24
CA LEU A 170 11.99 -10.50 5.39
C LEU A 170 12.23 -11.58 6.44
N ARG A 171 12.31 -12.86 6.04
CA ARG A 171 12.61 -13.97 6.95
C ARG A 171 13.98 -13.83 7.60
N ALA A 172 15.01 -13.43 6.84
CA ALA A 172 16.34 -13.21 7.39
C ALA A 172 16.32 -12.09 8.45
N ALA A 173 15.61 -10.99 8.19
CA ALA A 173 15.51 -9.88 9.13
C ALA A 173 14.76 -10.24 10.42
N LEU A 174 13.69 -11.04 10.34
CA LEU A 174 12.91 -11.46 11.51
C LEU A 174 13.60 -12.59 12.28
N GLY A 175 14.22 -13.58 11.61
CA GLY A 175 14.96 -14.65 12.26
C GLY A 175 16.21 -14.17 13.01
N THR A 176 16.83 -13.07 12.57
CA THR A 176 17.94 -12.44 13.31
C THR A 176 17.44 -11.73 14.59
N SER A 177 16.19 -11.30 14.62
CA SER A 177 15.59 -10.64 15.80
C SER A 177 15.28 -11.62 16.93
N GLU A 178 14.90 -12.87 16.60
CA GLU A 178 14.65 -13.94 17.59
C GLU A 178 15.95 -14.47 18.25
N ALA A 179 17.09 -14.34 17.57
CA ALA A 179 18.38 -14.81 18.07
C ALA A 179 19.05 -13.84 19.07
N ILE A 180 18.49 -12.64 19.28
CA ILE A 180 19.04 -11.59 20.13
C ILE A 180 18.16 -11.36 21.40
N ALA A 181 16.99 -11.98 21.47
CA ALA A 181 16.07 -11.91 22.63
C ALA A 181 16.25 -13.12 23.54
#